data_a8b80400ee42f7d66a911dc560d70b2f
#
_entry.id   a8b80400ee42f7d66a911dc560d70b2f
#
_cell.length_a   1.000
_cell.length_b   1.000
_cell.length_c   1.000
_cell.angle_alpha   90.00
_cell.angle_beta   90.00
_cell.angle_gamma   90.00
#
_symmetry.space_group_name_H-M   'P 1'
#
loop_
_entity.id
_entity.type
_entity.pdbx_description
1 polymer ?
#
loop_
_entity_poly.entity_id
_entity_poly.type
_entity_poly.pdbx_seq_one_letter_code
_entity_poly.pdbx_strand_id
1 'polypeptide(L)'
;MNPRNSFACTPGARRLVAGAGLLVVAFLFPARFADAWVLSISAGPKALFLQVGNGSYSGTYQGGGTPLNNATINTVSVAVPASAVGRGIAQQMTSDSTQSVSFYDNFAVCNPPSQVYIGGWVRTPTGSGSGTLSVNSSSPMTSLTTGTQIPFTQISWTSTANGNATADIPAGTFNGGTQALRTIAANNWVENCFTFFYANTTVVSAATYTGQVTYSLVLP
;
A
#
# COMPACT_ATOMS: atom_id res chain seq x y z
N MET A 1 -59.35 12.35 -67.77
CA MET A 1 -58.83 12.06 -69.12
C MET A 1 -57.56 11.23 -68.94
N ASN A 2 -57.68 9.95 -69.28
CA ASN A 2 -56.60 9.02 -69.53
C ASN A 2 -55.97 9.40 -70.86
N PRO A 3 -54.77 9.04 -71.31
CA PRO A 3 -54.32 7.64 -71.45
C PRO A 3 -52.80 7.39 -71.17
N ARG A 4 -52.49 6.19 -70.69
CA ARG A 4 -51.95 5.04 -71.44
C ARG A 4 -50.42 5.01 -71.72
N ASN A 5 -49.87 3.91 -71.25
CA ASN A 5 -48.93 2.94 -71.92
C ASN A 5 -47.45 3.30 -71.82
N SER A 6 -46.52 2.44 -71.58
CA SER A 6 -46.34 1.07 -72.11
C SER A 6 -45.27 0.33 -71.31
N PHE A 7 -45.38 -0.98 -71.34
CA PHE A 7 -44.44 -1.96 -70.87
C PHE A 7 -43.05 -1.92 -71.55
N ALA A 8 -41.98 -2.12 -70.81
CA ALA A 8 -40.81 -2.80 -71.36
C ALA A 8 -40.15 -3.64 -70.23
N CYS A 9 -40.18 -4.92 -70.47
CA CYS A 9 -39.51 -5.96 -69.70
C CYS A 9 -38.10 -6.10 -70.22
N THR A 10 -37.08 -6.09 -69.38
CA THR A 10 -35.73 -6.55 -69.73
C THR A 10 -35.10 -7.27 -68.53
N PRO A 11 -34.31 -8.33 -68.74
CA PRO A 11 -34.06 -9.37 -67.84
C PRO A 11 -32.75 -9.15 -67.02
N GLY A 12 -32.78 -9.67 -65.80
CA GLY A 12 -31.69 -10.36 -65.19
C GLY A 12 -30.36 -9.63 -64.94
N ALA A 13 -30.19 -8.98 -63.80
CA ALA A 13 -28.86 -8.82 -63.24
C ALA A 13 -28.84 -9.45 -61.82
N ARG A 14 -28.22 -10.60 -61.77
CA ARG A 14 -27.89 -11.25 -60.47
C ARG A 14 -26.98 -10.31 -59.67
N ARG A 15 -27.48 -9.72 -58.61
CA ARG A 15 -26.63 -9.02 -57.64
C ARG A 15 -25.99 -10.07 -56.75
N LEU A 16 -24.69 -10.22 -56.92
CA LEU A 16 -23.81 -10.84 -55.95
C LEU A 16 -23.88 -10.02 -54.64
N VAL A 17 -24.44 -10.60 -53.60
CA VAL A 17 -24.34 -10.08 -52.23
C VAL A 17 -22.93 -10.42 -51.79
N ALA A 18 -22.02 -9.45 -51.88
CA ALA A 18 -20.73 -9.53 -51.23
C ALA A 18 -20.97 -9.39 -49.73
N GLY A 19 -20.93 -10.53 -49.02
CA GLY A 19 -20.90 -10.56 -47.59
C GLY A 19 -19.61 -9.89 -47.09
N ALA A 20 -19.71 -8.70 -46.56
CA ALA A 20 -18.63 -8.09 -45.81
C ALA A 20 -18.43 -8.87 -44.50
N GLY A 21 -17.54 -9.85 -44.53
CA GLY A 21 -17.05 -10.52 -43.37
C GLY A 21 -16.30 -9.50 -42.50
N LEU A 22 -16.92 -9.14 -41.35
CA LEU A 22 -16.27 -8.33 -40.34
C LEU A 22 -15.18 -9.18 -39.68
N LEU A 23 -13.95 -9.00 -40.13
CA LEU A 23 -12.79 -9.64 -39.52
C LEU A 23 -12.54 -8.95 -38.17
N VAL A 24 -13.09 -9.53 -37.08
CA VAL A 24 -12.75 -9.13 -35.72
C VAL A 24 -11.33 -9.63 -35.46
N VAL A 25 -10.35 -8.77 -35.67
CA VAL A 25 -8.98 -9.01 -35.22
C VAL A 25 -8.97 -8.81 -33.70
N ALA A 26 -9.13 -9.90 -32.96
CA ALA A 26 -8.88 -9.91 -31.52
C ALA A 26 -7.38 -9.66 -31.32
N PHE A 27 -7.02 -8.43 -30.95
CA PHE A 27 -5.69 -8.13 -30.45
C PHE A 27 -5.55 -8.85 -29.09
N LEU A 28 -4.97 -10.04 -29.13
CA LEU A 28 -4.43 -10.67 -27.93
C LEU A 28 -3.24 -9.81 -27.46
N PHE A 29 -3.53 -8.79 -26.66
CA PHE A 29 -2.48 -8.16 -25.90
C PHE A 29 -1.95 -9.22 -24.92
N PRO A 30 -0.65 -9.59 -24.99
CA PRO A 30 -0.08 -10.43 -23.95
C PRO A 30 -0.31 -9.69 -22.64
N ALA A 31 -1.04 -10.30 -21.71
CA ALA A 31 -1.09 -9.84 -20.34
C ALA A 31 0.35 -9.79 -19.87
N ARG A 32 0.92 -8.60 -19.78
CA ARG A 32 2.20 -8.40 -19.11
C ARG A 32 1.90 -8.69 -17.65
N PHE A 33 2.35 -9.83 -17.19
CA PHE A 33 2.47 -10.06 -15.76
C PHE A 33 3.39 -8.95 -15.28
N ALA A 34 2.87 -8.05 -14.44
CA ALA A 34 3.71 -7.11 -13.73
C ALA A 34 4.58 -7.98 -12.82
N ASP A 35 5.83 -8.19 -13.21
CA ASP A 35 6.81 -8.79 -12.34
C ASP A 35 6.87 -7.92 -11.09
N ALA A 36 6.62 -8.53 -9.93
CA ALA A 36 6.85 -7.88 -8.66
C ALA A 36 8.32 -7.45 -8.65
N TRP A 37 8.57 -6.15 -8.56
CA TRP A 37 9.93 -5.64 -8.49
C TRP A 37 10.53 -6.08 -7.17
N VAL A 38 11.34 -7.12 -7.20
CA VAL A 38 12.12 -7.56 -6.04
C VAL A 38 13.39 -6.74 -6.02
N LEU A 39 13.50 -5.83 -5.08
CA LEU A 39 14.72 -5.09 -4.81
C LEU A 39 15.68 -6.03 -4.06
N SER A 40 16.76 -6.44 -4.71
CA SER A 40 17.78 -7.29 -4.10
C SER A 40 18.93 -6.45 -3.55
N ILE A 41 19.48 -6.89 -2.44
CA ILE A 41 20.61 -6.27 -1.77
C ILE A 41 21.79 -7.25 -1.74
N SER A 42 23.00 -6.71 -1.77
CA SER A 42 24.20 -7.52 -1.74
C SER A 42 24.28 -8.38 -0.47
N ALA A 43 24.71 -9.64 -0.62
CA ALA A 43 25.04 -10.50 0.50
C ALA A 43 26.15 -9.87 1.36
N GLY A 44 26.11 -10.12 2.65
CA GLY A 44 27.08 -9.57 3.59
C GLY A 44 26.82 -10.02 5.03
N PRO A 45 27.53 -9.48 6.00
CA PRO A 45 27.33 -9.82 7.41
C PRO A 45 25.87 -9.72 7.81
N LYS A 46 25.43 -10.56 8.75
CA LYS A 46 24.07 -10.53 9.27
C LYS A 46 23.72 -9.13 9.75
N ALA A 47 22.65 -8.55 9.21
CA ALA A 47 22.17 -7.23 9.57
C ALA A 47 20.66 -7.13 9.30
N LEU A 48 20.01 -6.23 10.05
CA LEU A 48 18.61 -5.88 9.91
C LEU A 48 18.49 -4.37 9.73
N PHE A 49 17.54 -3.96 8.94
CA PHE A 49 17.09 -2.58 8.85
C PHE A 49 15.57 -2.55 8.89
N LEU A 50 15.01 -1.70 9.72
CA LEU A 50 13.59 -1.39 9.76
C LEU A 50 13.42 0.11 9.92
N GLN A 51 12.62 0.69 9.05
CA GLN A 51 12.24 2.10 9.10
C GLN A 51 10.73 2.22 9.08
N VAL A 52 10.21 3.04 10.00
CA VAL A 52 8.81 3.43 10.09
C VAL A 52 8.74 4.95 10.15
N GLY A 53 8.16 5.57 9.14
CA GLY A 53 8.13 7.02 8.98
C GLY A 53 9.48 7.63 8.64
N ASN A 54 9.80 8.77 9.27
CA ASN A 54 11.04 9.49 9.04
C ASN A 54 12.25 8.69 9.49
N GLY A 55 13.34 8.81 8.75
CA GLY A 55 14.58 8.18 9.09
C GLY A 55 15.76 8.84 8.43
N SER A 56 16.93 8.33 8.69
CA SER A 56 18.15 8.79 8.04
C SER A 56 19.03 7.60 7.65
N TYR A 57 19.70 7.78 6.52
CA TYR A 57 20.54 6.77 5.91
C TYR A 57 21.73 7.49 5.25
N SER A 58 22.94 7.01 5.46
CA SER A 58 24.12 7.56 4.81
C SER A 58 24.56 6.70 3.63
N GLY A 59 24.79 7.32 2.49
CA GLY A 59 25.12 6.64 1.24
C GLY A 59 23.87 6.04 0.55
N THR A 60 24.10 5.22 -0.47
CA THR A 60 23.05 4.45 -1.13
C THR A 60 23.13 3.00 -0.68
N TYR A 61 21.97 2.33 -0.58
CA TYR A 61 21.98 0.95 -0.16
C TYR A 61 22.80 0.05 -1.10
N GLN A 62 22.69 0.21 -2.41
CA GLN A 62 23.50 -0.50 -3.40
C GLN A 62 24.99 -0.22 -3.23
N GLY A 63 25.37 0.97 -2.80
CA GLY A 63 26.76 1.39 -2.56
C GLY A 63 27.30 1.05 -1.17
N GLY A 64 26.57 0.29 -0.35
CA GLY A 64 26.98 -0.03 1.01
C GLY A 64 26.64 1.04 2.05
N GLY A 65 25.51 1.73 1.86
CA GLY A 65 25.01 2.73 2.81
C GLY A 65 24.72 2.14 4.19
N THR A 66 24.68 3.00 5.19
CA THR A 66 24.49 2.65 6.60
C THR A 66 23.23 3.30 7.15
N PRO A 67 22.31 2.50 7.72
CA PRO A 67 21.19 3.04 8.49
C PRO A 67 21.69 3.83 9.68
N LEU A 68 21.10 5.00 9.90
CA LEU A 68 21.39 5.82 11.07
C LEU A 68 20.21 5.71 12.05
N ASN A 69 20.48 5.95 13.33
CA ASN A 69 19.44 5.96 14.34
C ASN A 69 18.47 7.12 14.09
N ASN A 70 17.19 6.82 14.18
CA ASN A 70 16.15 7.82 14.22
C ASN A 70 15.52 7.83 15.63
N ALA A 71 15.70 8.94 16.35
CA ALA A 71 15.11 9.13 17.67
C ALA A 71 13.67 9.68 17.60
N THR A 72 13.18 10.04 16.42
CA THR A 72 11.85 10.63 16.23
C THR A 72 10.83 9.53 15.96
N ILE A 73 9.77 9.51 16.76
CA ILE A 73 8.60 8.66 16.54
C ILE A 73 7.56 9.51 15.83
N ASN A 74 7.16 9.10 14.63
CA ASN A 74 6.11 9.80 13.91
C ASN A 74 4.74 9.59 14.56
N THR A 75 3.96 10.67 14.57
CA THR A 75 2.57 10.69 15.04
C THR A 75 1.61 10.57 13.88
N VAL A 76 0.63 9.69 14.01
CA VAL A 76 -0.51 9.58 13.09
C VAL A 76 -1.76 10.00 13.85
N SER A 77 -2.51 10.96 13.32
CA SER A 77 -3.63 11.58 14.04
C SER A 77 -4.83 11.88 13.14
N VAL A 78 -6.00 12.00 13.77
CA VAL A 78 -7.22 12.50 13.14
C VAL A 78 -8.07 13.25 14.14
N ALA A 79 -8.69 14.35 13.73
CA ALA A 79 -9.71 15.05 14.48
C ALA A 79 -11.09 14.65 13.97
N VAL A 80 -11.89 13.99 14.80
CA VAL A 80 -13.25 13.58 14.45
C VAL A 80 -14.23 14.65 14.97
N PRO A 81 -14.98 15.34 14.09
CA PRO A 81 -15.95 16.34 14.53
C PRO A 81 -17.10 15.67 15.29
N ALA A 82 -17.66 16.36 16.29
CA ALA A 82 -18.72 15.83 17.15
C ALA A 82 -19.91 15.25 16.37
N SER A 83 -20.25 15.85 15.23
CA SER A 83 -21.33 15.39 14.35
C SER A 83 -21.03 14.06 13.63
N ALA A 84 -19.78 13.62 13.61
CA ALA A 84 -19.35 12.40 12.93
C ALA A 84 -19.01 11.25 13.90
N VAL A 85 -18.87 11.53 15.20
CA VAL A 85 -18.48 10.53 16.20
C VAL A 85 -19.45 9.36 16.23
N GLY A 86 -18.93 8.13 16.21
CA GLY A 86 -19.71 6.89 16.33
C GLY A 86 -20.56 6.51 15.11
N ARG A 87 -20.40 7.19 13.99
CA ARG A 87 -21.20 6.90 12.78
C ARG A 87 -20.71 5.70 11.96
N GLY A 88 -19.58 5.12 12.31
CA GLY A 88 -18.97 4.02 11.56
C GLY A 88 -18.41 4.44 10.18
N ILE A 89 -18.29 5.74 9.93
CA ILE A 89 -17.63 6.24 8.73
C ILE A 89 -16.16 6.40 9.03
N ALA A 90 -15.34 5.62 8.33
CA ALA A 90 -13.91 5.64 8.52
C ALA A 90 -13.32 7.03 8.24
N GLN A 91 -12.46 7.48 9.12
CA GLN A 91 -11.79 8.79 9.03
C GLN A 91 -10.33 8.56 8.66
N GLN A 92 -9.90 9.13 7.53
CA GLN A 92 -8.49 9.08 7.16
C GLN A 92 -7.65 9.89 8.15
N MET A 93 -6.52 9.30 8.54
CA MET A 93 -5.57 9.92 9.44
C MET A 93 -4.42 10.57 8.64
N THR A 94 -3.78 11.55 9.23
CA THR A 94 -2.58 12.20 8.70
C THR A 94 -1.42 12.03 9.66
N SER A 95 -0.19 12.11 9.14
CA SER A 95 1.01 11.97 9.95
C SER A 95 1.89 13.22 9.86
N ASP A 96 2.82 13.33 10.80
CA ASP A 96 3.92 14.29 10.75
C ASP A 96 5.15 13.73 10.01
N SER A 97 5.03 12.55 9.40
CA SER A 97 6.08 12.00 8.53
C SER A 97 6.28 12.88 7.30
N THR A 98 7.54 13.05 6.93
CA THR A 98 7.96 13.74 5.70
C THR A 98 8.70 12.82 4.74
N GLN A 99 8.81 11.51 5.09
CA GLN A 99 9.50 10.54 4.26
C GLN A 99 8.70 10.25 3.00
N SER A 100 9.16 10.77 1.87
CA SER A 100 8.50 10.63 0.57
C SER A 100 9.26 9.75 -0.41
N VAL A 101 10.56 9.49 -0.16
CA VAL A 101 11.43 8.76 -1.07
C VAL A 101 11.90 7.44 -0.46
N SER A 102 12.20 6.49 -1.33
CA SER A 102 12.84 5.23 -0.97
C SER A 102 14.25 5.44 -0.42
N PHE A 103 14.61 4.70 0.62
CA PHE A 103 16.00 4.65 1.09
C PHE A 103 16.89 3.77 0.18
N TYR A 104 16.30 2.98 -0.69
CA TYR A 104 17.02 2.11 -1.60
C TYR A 104 17.58 2.85 -2.81
N ASP A 105 16.75 3.64 -3.49
CA ASP A 105 17.05 4.24 -4.78
C ASP A 105 16.73 5.73 -4.88
N ASN A 106 16.19 6.31 -3.81
CA ASN A 106 15.78 7.70 -3.72
C ASN A 106 14.63 8.11 -4.66
N PHE A 107 13.89 7.15 -5.24
CA PHE A 107 12.67 7.47 -5.97
C PHE A 107 11.51 7.80 -5.02
N ALA A 108 10.58 8.61 -5.52
CA ALA A 108 9.38 8.95 -4.78
C ALA A 108 8.50 7.69 -4.61
N VAL A 109 8.20 7.35 -3.36
CA VAL A 109 7.42 6.17 -2.98
C VAL A 109 6.17 6.51 -2.20
N CYS A 110 6.26 7.44 -1.24
CA CYS A 110 5.15 7.84 -0.38
C CYS A 110 4.71 9.27 -0.62
N ASN A 111 3.47 9.55 -0.27
CA ASN A 111 2.86 10.88 -0.34
C ASN A 111 2.48 11.37 1.08
N PRO A 112 3.45 11.91 1.86
CA PRO A 112 3.15 12.53 3.14
C PRO A 112 2.32 13.82 2.96
N PRO A 113 1.52 14.25 3.95
CA PRO A 113 1.31 13.63 5.26
C PRO A 113 0.27 12.50 5.28
N SER A 114 -0.32 12.12 4.14
CA SER A 114 -1.36 11.10 4.06
C SER A 114 -0.82 9.68 4.18
N GLN A 115 0.48 9.50 3.99
CA GLN A 115 1.13 8.20 4.00
C GLN A 115 2.35 8.18 4.91
N VAL A 116 2.58 7.01 5.51
CA VAL A 116 3.76 6.71 6.34
C VAL A 116 4.56 5.62 5.66
N TYR A 117 5.84 5.89 5.45
CA TYR A 117 6.79 4.91 4.93
C TYR A 117 6.99 3.77 5.92
N ILE A 118 6.96 2.53 5.44
CA ILE A 118 7.37 1.35 6.20
C ILE A 118 8.22 0.48 5.28
N GLY A 119 9.47 0.28 5.65
CA GLY A 119 10.40 -0.52 4.85
C GLY A 119 11.47 -1.17 5.69
N GLY A 120 12.06 -2.20 5.14
CA GLY A 120 13.11 -2.94 5.82
C GLY A 120 13.73 -4.03 4.97
N TRP A 121 14.80 -4.58 5.50
CA TRP A 121 15.50 -5.69 4.87
C TRP A 121 16.19 -6.57 5.91
N VAL A 122 16.49 -7.78 5.47
CA VAL A 122 17.28 -8.75 6.18
C VAL A 122 18.48 -9.09 5.30
N ARG A 123 19.69 -8.99 5.82
CA ARG A 123 20.92 -9.36 5.11
C ARG A 123 21.59 -10.56 5.76
N THR A 124 22.02 -11.51 4.93
CA THR A 124 22.81 -12.66 5.34
C THR A 124 23.95 -12.93 4.34
N PRO A 125 25.06 -13.58 4.78
CA PRO A 125 26.17 -13.86 3.89
C PRO A 125 25.83 -14.88 2.79
N THR A 126 24.88 -15.76 3.07
CA THR A 126 24.53 -16.88 2.17
C THR A 126 23.30 -16.60 1.31
N GLY A 127 22.60 -15.50 1.54
CA GLY A 127 21.31 -15.22 0.89
C GLY A 127 20.18 -16.15 1.32
N SER A 128 20.38 -16.94 2.37
CA SER A 128 19.38 -17.88 2.89
C SER A 128 18.78 -17.39 4.21
N GLY A 129 17.55 -17.84 4.49
CA GLY A 129 16.77 -17.45 5.66
C GLY A 129 15.81 -16.29 5.38
N SER A 130 15.11 -15.86 6.41
CA SER A 130 14.15 -14.77 6.33
C SER A 130 13.98 -14.13 7.70
N GLY A 131 13.54 -12.87 7.74
CA GLY A 131 13.09 -12.21 8.95
C GLY A 131 11.57 -12.02 8.95
N THR A 132 11.00 -11.87 10.12
CA THR A 132 9.57 -11.56 10.26
C THR A 132 9.39 -10.13 10.72
N LEU A 133 8.72 -9.33 9.88
CA LEU A 133 8.20 -8.03 10.25
C LEU A 133 6.87 -8.22 10.96
N SER A 134 6.75 -7.69 12.17
CA SER A 134 5.54 -7.74 12.98
C SER A 134 5.23 -6.39 13.61
N VAL A 135 3.98 -6.22 14.06
CA VAL A 135 3.53 -5.06 14.83
C VAL A 135 2.83 -5.52 16.09
N ASN A 136 3.08 -4.83 17.21
CA ASN A 136 2.37 -5.00 18.46
C ASN A 136 1.51 -3.77 18.73
N SER A 137 0.21 -4.01 18.91
CA SER A 137 -0.84 -3.02 19.16
C SER A 137 -1.66 -3.34 20.41
N SER A 138 -1.07 -4.05 21.38
CA SER A 138 -1.77 -4.56 22.56
C SER A 138 -2.22 -3.50 23.56
N SER A 139 -1.52 -2.35 23.62
CA SER A 139 -1.87 -1.26 24.53
C SER A 139 -2.83 -0.30 23.82
N PRO A 140 -4.07 -0.10 24.32
CA PRO A 140 -5.05 0.76 23.66
C PRO A 140 -4.64 2.24 23.70
N MET A 141 -5.23 3.03 22.82
CA MET A 141 -5.18 4.49 22.93
C MET A 141 -6.00 4.93 24.15
N THR A 142 -5.41 5.73 25.03
CA THR A 142 -6.03 6.13 26.30
C THR A 142 -6.10 7.64 26.40
N SER A 143 -7.23 8.15 26.90
CA SER A 143 -7.37 9.55 27.25
C SER A 143 -6.87 9.78 28.68
N LEU A 144 -5.90 10.67 28.84
CA LEU A 144 -5.37 11.04 30.16
C LEU A 144 -6.39 11.84 30.99
N THR A 145 -7.38 12.47 30.36
CA THR A 145 -8.39 13.27 31.08
C THR A 145 -9.59 12.46 31.56
N THR A 146 -9.98 11.44 30.80
CA THR A 146 -11.18 10.65 31.11
C THR A 146 -10.89 9.22 31.52
N GLY A 147 -9.69 8.72 31.27
CA GLY A 147 -9.32 7.30 31.44
C GLY A 147 -9.97 6.36 30.41
N THR A 148 -10.81 6.89 29.52
CA THR A 148 -11.49 6.09 28.48
C THR A 148 -10.47 5.58 27.48
N GLN A 149 -10.72 4.40 26.93
CA GLN A 149 -9.82 3.73 25.99
C GLN A 149 -10.48 3.47 24.63
N ILE A 150 -9.68 3.54 23.57
CA ILE A 150 -10.04 3.12 22.22
C ILE A 150 -9.04 2.03 21.83
N PRO A 151 -9.48 0.79 21.53
CA PRO A 151 -8.58 -0.26 21.11
C PRO A 151 -8.00 0.03 19.71
N PHE A 152 -6.77 -0.39 19.46
CA PHE A 152 -6.17 -0.27 18.12
C PHE A 152 -6.89 -1.08 17.04
N THR A 153 -7.76 -2.00 17.39
CA THR A 153 -8.65 -2.68 16.42
C THR A 153 -9.59 -1.73 15.66
N GLN A 154 -9.69 -0.46 16.10
CA GLN A 154 -10.36 0.61 15.40
C GLN A 154 -9.49 1.27 14.31
N ILE A 155 -8.22 0.90 14.20
CA ILE A 155 -7.29 1.46 13.22
C ILE A 155 -6.97 0.40 12.16
N SER A 156 -7.22 0.76 10.91
CA SER A 156 -6.84 -0.01 9.73
C SER A 156 -5.87 0.78 8.86
N TRP A 157 -5.25 0.11 7.90
CA TRP A 157 -4.40 0.74 6.90
C TRP A 157 -4.62 0.13 5.52
N THR A 158 -4.50 0.97 4.50
CA THR A 158 -4.22 0.53 3.14
C THR A 158 -2.73 0.58 2.90
N SER A 159 -2.25 -0.23 1.96
CA SER A 159 -0.84 -0.30 1.62
C SER A 159 -0.66 -0.05 0.14
N THR A 160 0.27 0.84 -0.21
CA THR A 160 0.66 1.14 -1.59
C THR A 160 2.06 0.60 -1.83
N ALA A 161 2.25 -0.06 -2.96
CA ALA A 161 3.55 -0.58 -3.36
C ALA A 161 4.39 0.49 -4.05
N ASN A 162 5.71 0.35 -4.00
CA ASN A 162 6.64 1.11 -4.81
C ASN A 162 6.67 0.51 -6.22
N GLY A 163 5.99 1.15 -7.17
CA GLY A 163 6.00 0.76 -8.58
C GLY A 163 5.38 -0.61 -8.92
N ASN A 164 4.92 -1.38 -7.94
CA ASN A 164 4.35 -2.71 -8.08
C ASN A 164 2.83 -2.68 -8.04
N ALA A 165 2.20 -3.60 -8.75
CA ALA A 165 0.74 -3.76 -8.69
C ALA A 165 0.25 -4.28 -7.35
N THR A 166 1.10 -4.97 -6.58
CA THR A 166 0.77 -5.58 -5.28
C THR A 166 1.76 -5.11 -4.22
N ALA A 167 1.24 -4.64 -3.09
CA ALA A 167 2.06 -4.25 -1.96
C ALA A 167 2.73 -5.47 -1.30
N ASP A 168 4.01 -5.34 -0.97
CA ASP A 168 4.77 -6.38 -0.26
C ASP A 168 4.26 -6.61 1.16
N ILE A 169 3.90 -5.52 1.85
CA ILE A 169 3.25 -5.58 3.16
C ILE A 169 1.76 -5.32 2.92
N PRO A 170 0.87 -6.29 3.18
CA PRO A 170 -0.54 -6.16 2.83
C PRO A 170 -1.26 -5.09 3.66
N ALA A 171 -2.38 -4.59 3.13
CA ALA A 171 -3.35 -3.81 3.89
C ALA A 171 -3.93 -4.65 5.05
N GLY A 172 -4.37 -3.99 6.12
CA GLY A 172 -4.90 -4.68 7.28
C GLY A 172 -5.54 -3.80 8.33
N THR A 173 -5.86 -4.43 9.45
CA THR A 173 -6.35 -3.78 10.68
C THR A 173 -5.52 -4.30 11.85
N PHE A 174 -5.20 -3.46 12.82
CA PHE A 174 -4.53 -3.93 14.04
C PHE A 174 -5.43 -4.91 14.79
N ASN A 175 -4.84 -6.00 15.26
CA ASN A 175 -5.59 -7.07 15.94
C ASN A 175 -5.67 -6.90 17.47
N GLY A 176 -5.09 -5.83 18.02
CA GLY A 176 -5.02 -5.61 19.47
C GLY A 176 -3.97 -6.48 20.19
N GLY A 177 -3.03 -7.04 19.45
CA GLY A 177 -1.94 -7.86 19.94
C GLY A 177 -0.73 -7.79 19.02
N THR A 178 0.10 -8.82 19.05
CA THR A 178 1.20 -8.98 18.11
C THR A 178 0.71 -9.71 16.87
N GLN A 179 0.94 -9.13 15.69
CA GLN A 179 0.60 -9.72 14.39
C GLN A 179 1.79 -9.66 13.44
N ALA A 180 2.01 -10.75 12.72
CA ALA A 180 2.97 -10.77 11.63
C ALA A 180 2.38 -10.01 10.42
N LEU A 181 3.19 -9.14 9.83
CA LEU A 181 2.81 -8.36 8.64
C LEU A 181 3.41 -8.98 7.38
N ARG A 182 4.69 -9.35 7.42
CA ARG A 182 5.42 -9.89 6.27
C ARG A 182 6.61 -10.74 6.70
N THR A 183 6.86 -11.82 5.97
CA THR A 183 8.15 -12.51 5.98
C THR A 183 9.02 -11.91 4.88
N ILE A 184 10.20 -11.40 5.26
CA ILE A 184 11.18 -10.79 4.36
C ILE A 184 12.28 -11.80 4.10
N ALA A 185 12.43 -12.25 2.87
CA ALA A 185 13.51 -13.16 2.49
C ALA A 185 14.87 -12.47 2.63
N ALA A 186 15.90 -13.24 2.92
CA ALA A 186 17.25 -12.69 3.03
C ALA A 186 17.68 -11.99 1.72
N ASN A 187 18.38 -10.88 1.89
CA ASN A 187 18.89 -10.03 0.83
C ASN A 187 17.81 -9.41 -0.07
N ASN A 188 16.60 -9.28 0.45
CA ASN A 188 15.52 -8.55 -0.21
C ASN A 188 15.17 -7.27 0.58
N TRP A 189 14.88 -6.21 -0.18
CA TRP A 189 14.33 -4.98 0.32
C TRP A 189 12.80 -5.00 0.15
N VAL A 190 12.10 -4.59 1.19
CA VAL A 190 10.63 -4.46 1.21
C VAL A 190 10.28 -3.06 1.66
N GLU A 191 9.43 -2.37 0.92
CA GLU A 191 8.96 -1.04 1.30
C GLU A 191 7.55 -0.77 0.79
N ASN A 192 6.76 -0.10 1.61
CA ASN A 192 5.39 0.27 1.33
C ASN A 192 5.02 1.58 2.02
N CYS A 193 3.93 2.18 1.57
CA CYS A 193 3.36 3.37 2.19
C CYS A 193 2.00 3.05 2.77
N PHE A 194 1.82 3.31 4.07
CA PHE A 194 0.57 3.06 4.75
C PHE A 194 -0.26 4.33 4.86
N THR A 195 -1.53 4.26 4.46
CA THR A 195 -2.54 5.24 4.80
C THR A 195 -3.42 4.67 5.89
N PHE A 196 -3.47 5.34 7.03
CA PHE A 196 -4.23 4.88 8.19
C PHE A 196 -5.64 5.46 8.23
N PHE A 197 -6.57 4.67 8.79
CA PHE A 197 -7.98 5.04 8.94
C PHE A 197 -8.46 4.66 10.34
N TYR A 198 -9.16 5.57 10.98
CA TYR A 198 -9.92 5.30 12.20
C TYR A 198 -11.35 4.91 11.86
N ALA A 199 -11.79 3.74 12.28
CA ALA A 199 -13.09 3.17 11.92
C ALA A 199 -14.28 3.95 12.48
N ASN A 200 -14.10 4.63 13.63
CA ASN A 200 -15.10 5.52 14.24
C ASN A 200 -16.45 4.83 14.49
N THR A 201 -16.42 3.57 14.93
CA THR A 201 -17.64 2.78 15.16
C THR A 201 -18.21 2.95 16.57
N THR A 202 -17.46 3.52 17.50
CA THR A 202 -17.82 3.64 18.90
C THR A 202 -17.95 5.10 19.30
N VAL A 203 -19.01 5.44 20.04
CA VAL A 203 -19.15 6.76 20.65
C VAL A 203 -18.25 6.81 21.89
N VAL A 204 -17.32 7.75 21.90
CA VAL A 204 -16.41 7.99 23.02
C VAL A 204 -16.52 9.44 23.49
N SER A 205 -16.11 9.70 24.73
CA SER A 205 -16.08 11.06 25.28
C SER A 205 -15.18 11.98 24.45
N ALA A 206 -15.53 13.24 24.34
CA ALA A 206 -14.69 14.24 23.69
C ALA A 206 -13.38 14.39 24.48
N ALA A 207 -12.27 13.92 23.93
CA ALA A 207 -10.95 13.95 24.53
C ALA A 207 -9.87 13.66 23.48
N THR A 208 -8.62 13.87 23.85
CA THR A 208 -7.48 13.36 23.08
C THR A 208 -7.13 11.95 23.56
N TYR A 209 -7.05 11.02 22.63
CA TYR A 209 -6.67 9.64 22.85
C TYR A 209 -5.30 9.39 22.25
N THR A 210 -4.36 8.91 23.05
CA THR A 210 -2.99 8.63 22.63
C THR A 210 -2.62 7.18 22.89
N GLY A 211 -1.87 6.58 22.01
CA GLY A 211 -1.35 5.24 22.13
C GLY A 211 -0.17 5.02 21.20
N GLN A 212 0.53 3.92 21.35
CA GLN A 212 1.70 3.58 20.55
C GLN A 212 1.61 2.14 20.08
N VAL A 213 1.98 1.92 18.82
CA VAL A 213 2.24 0.59 18.26
C VAL A 213 3.73 0.43 18.04
N THR A 214 4.23 -0.78 18.23
CA THR A 214 5.66 -1.09 18.07
C THR A 214 5.83 -2.04 16.90
N TYR A 215 6.59 -1.62 15.90
CA TYR A 215 7.02 -2.49 14.81
C TYR A 215 8.34 -3.16 15.17
N SER A 216 8.50 -4.40 14.78
CA SER A 216 9.73 -5.16 14.99
C SER A 216 10.06 -6.04 13.80
N LEU A 217 11.33 -6.12 13.46
CA LEU A 217 11.86 -7.05 12.48
C LEU A 217 12.84 -7.98 13.18
N VAL A 218 12.57 -9.27 13.14
CA VAL A 218 13.35 -10.28 13.84
C VAL A 218 13.87 -11.31 12.84
N LEU A 219 15.16 -11.63 12.97
CA LEU A 219 15.78 -12.73 12.27
C LEU A 219 15.80 -13.94 13.23
N PRO A 220 15.29 -15.11 12.85
CA PRO A 220 15.34 -16.32 13.66
C PRO A 220 16.75 -16.88 13.85
#